data_1280b7611e1524cf9cfb6b9a1362199d
#
_entry.id   1280b7611e1524cf9cfb6b9a1362199d
#
_cell.length_a   1.000
_cell.length_b   1.000
_cell.length_c   1.000
_cell.angle_alpha   90.00
_cell.angle_beta   90.00
_cell.angle_gamma   90.00
#
_symmetry.space_group_name_H-M   'P 1'
#
loop_
_entity.id
_entity.type
_entity.pdbx_description
1 polymer ?
#
loop_
_entity_poly.entity_id
_entity_poly.type
_entity_poly.pdbx_seq_one_letter_code
_entity_poly.pdbx_strand_id
1 'polypeptide(L)' 'SKTDVKKVKNIEKNDSENSLIDKIGNIPVSESVLAQLVKKSVSEIKSDLVVLELQGLVQKVDGGYVRL' A
#
# COMPACT_ATOMS: atom_id res chain seq x y z
N SER A 1 -27.74 -9.35 6.02
CA SER A 1 -28.06 -9.80 4.70
C SER A 1 -26.80 -10.19 3.96
N LYS A 2 -26.99 -10.75 2.84
CA LYS A 2 -25.87 -11.22 2.03
C LYS A 2 -24.95 -10.09 1.61
N THR A 3 -25.52 -8.96 1.44
CA THR A 3 -24.79 -7.79 1.01
C THR A 3 -23.73 -7.39 1.99
N ASP A 4 -24.01 -7.56 3.24
CA ASP A 4 -23.06 -7.17 4.27
C ASP A 4 -21.79 -7.99 4.22
N VAL A 5 -21.92 -9.25 3.90
CA VAL A 5 -20.77 -10.11 3.80
C VAL A 5 -19.83 -9.63 2.72
N LYS A 6 -20.40 -9.23 1.61
CA LYS A 6 -19.59 -8.75 0.49
C LYS A 6 -18.85 -7.47 0.86
N LYS A 7 -19.51 -6.60 1.58
CA LYS A 7 -18.89 -5.37 2.00
C LYS A 7 -17.69 -5.61 2.87
N VAL A 8 -17.80 -6.60 3.73
CA VAL A 8 -16.68 -6.93 4.60
C VAL A 8 -15.45 -7.31 3.80
N LYS A 9 -15.65 -8.09 2.76
CA LYS A 9 -14.52 -8.49 1.91
C LYS A 9 -13.88 -7.29 1.23
N ASN A 10 -14.70 -6.39 0.74
CA ASN A 10 -14.20 -5.21 0.08
C ASN A 10 -13.40 -4.36 1.04
N ILE A 11 -13.85 -4.27 2.26
CA ILE A 11 -13.15 -3.51 3.28
C ILE A 11 -11.78 -4.09 3.54
N GLU A 12 -11.67 -5.39 3.55
CA GLU A 12 -10.40 -6.05 3.78
C GLU A 12 -9.37 -5.65 2.72
N LYS A 13 -9.79 -5.60 1.47
CA LYS A 13 -8.89 -5.19 0.41
C LYS A 13 -8.42 -3.76 0.60
N ASN A 14 -9.35 -2.91 0.93
CA ASN A 14 -9.02 -1.51 1.14
C ASN A 14 -8.10 -1.33 2.32
N ASP A 15 -8.31 -2.12 3.35
CA ASP A 15 -7.45 -2.06 4.53
C ASP A 15 -6.03 -2.42 4.18
N SER A 16 -5.85 -3.37 3.29
CA SER A 16 -4.52 -3.78 2.88
C SER A 16 -3.76 -2.62 2.24
N GLU A 17 -4.42 -1.90 1.35
CA GLU A 17 -3.81 -0.75 0.71
C GLU A 17 -3.58 0.38 1.71
N ASN A 18 -4.56 0.60 2.58
CA ASN A 18 -4.43 1.64 3.59
C ASN A 18 -3.29 1.35 4.54
N SER A 19 -3.09 0.08 4.88
CA SER A 19 -1.98 -0.29 5.74
C SER A 19 -0.65 0.05 5.09
N LEU A 20 -0.54 -0.14 3.79
CA LEU A 20 0.68 0.18 3.09
C LEU A 20 0.94 1.69 3.12
N ILE A 21 -0.08 2.49 2.82
CA ILE A 21 0.09 3.94 2.81
C ILE A 21 0.47 4.47 4.20
N ASP A 22 -0.01 3.82 5.24
CA ASP A 22 0.33 4.21 6.60
C ASP A 22 1.81 4.03 6.90
N LYS A 23 2.47 3.14 6.21
CA LYS A 23 3.90 2.90 6.40
C LYS A 23 4.77 3.85 5.61
N ILE A 24 4.19 4.67 4.77
CA ILE A 24 4.91 5.61 3.93
C ILE A 24 4.68 7.01 4.45
N GLY A 25 5.77 7.70 4.75
CA GLY A 25 5.70 9.06 5.23
C GLY A 25 6.59 9.97 4.42
N ASN A 26 7.19 10.96 5.10
CA ASN A 26 8.04 11.95 4.44
C ASN A 26 9.44 11.43 4.17
N ILE A 27 9.83 10.37 4.86
CA ILE A 27 11.15 9.79 4.71
C ILE A 27 11.06 8.63 3.72
N PRO A 28 11.93 8.60 2.71
CA PRO A 28 11.86 7.53 1.71
C PRO A 28 11.98 6.15 2.34
N VAL A 29 11.15 5.23 1.88
CA VAL A 29 11.16 3.85 2.35
C VAL A 29 11.16 2.94 1.13
N SER A 30 12.03 1.93 1.15
CA SER A 30 12.20 1.05 0.00
C SER A 30 11.10 -0.01 -0.05
N GLU A 31 10.95 -0.59 -1.24
CA GLU A 31 10.00 -1.68 -1.44
C GLU A 31 10.30 -2.86 -0.51
N SER A 32 11.57 -3.17 -0.36
CA SER A 32 11.96 -4.29 0.51
C SER A 32 11.54 -4.06 1.95
N VAL A 33 11.73 -2.86 2.44
CA VAL A 33 11.34 -2.53 3.81
C VAL A 33 9.82 -2.58 3.94
N LEU A 34 9.10 -2.04 2.96
CA LEU A 34 7.65 -2.08 2.98
C LEU A 34 7.14 -3.52 2.98
N ALA A 35 7.75 -4.37 2.17
CA ALA A 35 7.35 -5.77 2.12
C ALA A 35 7.49 -6.43 3.49
N GLN A 36 8.56 -6.13 4.19
CA GLN A 36 8.76 -6.68 5.53
C GLN A 36 7.75 -6.13 6.53
N LEU A 37 7.47 -4.83 6.44
CA LEU A 37 6.57 -4.19 7.38
C LEU A 37 5.14 -4.72 7.26
N VAL A 38 4.68 -4.96 6.04
CA VAL A 38 3.32 -5.43 5.83
C VAL A 38 3.25 -6.92 5.56
N LYS A 39 4.39 -7.62 5.59
CA LYS A 39 4.46 -9.07 5.44
C LYS A 39 3.89 -9.55 4.13
N LYS A 40 4.29 -8.90 3.06
CA LYS A 40 3.93 -9.27 1.70
C LYS A 40 5.19 -9.46 0.88
N SER A 41 5.04 -10.07 -0.29
CA SER A 41 6.16 -10.21 -1.20
C SER A 41 6.47 -8.85 -1.85
N VAL A 42 7.71 -8.69 -2.30
CA VAL A 42 8.11 -7.46 -2.99
C VAL A 42 7.26 -7.26 -4.24
N SER A 43 6.92 -8.35 -4.91
CA SER A 43 6.09 -8.29 -6.11
C SER A 43 4.72 -7.69 -5.82
N GLU A 44 4.11 -8.11 -4.71
CA GLU A 44 2.82 -7.56 -4.30
C GLU A 44 2.94 -6.08 -3.94
N ILE A 45 4.03 -5.73 -3.26
CA ILE A 45 4.27 -4.34 -2.87
C ILE A 45 4.39 -3.46 -4.10
N LYS A 46 5.11 -3.93 -5.12
CA LYS A 46 5.25 -3.16 -6.35
C LYS A 46 3.89 -2.87 -6.98
N SER A 47 3.04 -3.88 -7.04
CA SER A 47 1.70 -3.69 -7.60
C SER A 47 0.90 -2.69 -6.80
N ASP A 48 0.95 -2.81 -5.48
CA ASP A 48 0.21 -1.88 -4.62
C ASP A 48 0.72 -0.46 -4.78
N LEU A 49 2.04 -0.30 -4.89
CA LEU A 49 2.63 1.02 -5.03
C LEU A 49 2.26 1.67 -6.35
N VAL A 50 2.15 0.89 -7.42
CA VAL A 50 1.70 1.43 -8.69
C VAL A 50 0.32 2.03 -8.55
N VAL A 51 -0.57 1.32 -7.88
CA VAL A 51 -1.93 1.82 -7.66
C VAL A 51 -1.91 3.11 -6.85
N LEU A 52 -1.14 3.13 -5.77
CA LEU A 52 -1.05 4.34 -4.93
C LEU A 52 -0.45 5.51 -5.69
N GLU A 53 0.53 5.23 -6.53
CA GLU A 53 1.15 6.27 -7.36
C GLU A 53 0.14 6.85 -8.34
N LEU A 54 -0.63 5.98 -8.98
CA LEU A 54 -1.64 6.43 -9.93
C LEU A 54 -2.72 7.25 -9.25
N GLN A 55 -2.98 6.97 -8.00
CA GLN A 55 -3.95 7.73 -7.22
C GLN A 55 -3.39 9.03 -6.69
N GLY A 56 -2.09 9.27 -6.88
CA GLY A 56 -1.46 10.50 -6.42
C GLY A 56 -1.18 10.52 -4.93
N LEU A 57 -1.10 9.37 -4.30
CA LEU A 57 -0.90 9.28 -2.86
C LEU A 57 0.55 9.12 -2.47
N VAL A 58 1.38 8.57 -3.33
CA VAL A 58 2.80 8.38 -3.07
C VAL A 58 3.59 8.74 -4.32
N GLN A 59 4.88 8.96 -4.13
CA GLN A 59 5.79 9.29 -5.22
C GLN A 59 7.09 8.54 -5.02
N LYS A 60 7.62 8.04 -6.13
CA LYS A 60 8.91 7.37 -6.09
C LYS A 60 10.01 8.42 -6.11
N VAL A 61 10.99 8.25 -5.23
CA VAL A 61 12.12 9.15 -5.09
C VAL A 61 13.37 8.31 -4.87
N ASP A 62 14.52 8.97 -4.78
CA ASP A 62 15.76 8.27 -4.42
C ASP A 62 15.57 7.65 -3.04
N GLY A 63 15.89 6.38 -2.95
CA GLY A 63 15.78 5.68 -1.68
C GLY A 63 14.44 5.02 -1.44
N GLY A 64 13.45 5.23 -2.31
CA GLY A 64 12.20 4.53 -2.16
C GLY A 64 10.99 5.39 -2.50
N TYR A 65 10.02 5.38 -1.60
CA TYR A 65 8.75 6.07 -1.83
C TYR A 65 8.45 7.00 -0.67
N VAL A 66 7.80 8.10 -0.96
CA VAL A 66 7.32 9.05 0.05
C VAL A 66 5.85 9.33 -0.21
N ARG A 67 5.17 9.75 0.84
CA ARG A 67 3.76 10.13 0.74
C ARG A 67 3.66 11.55 0.20
N LEU A 68 2.70 11.74 -0.66
CA LEU A 68 2.42 13.08 -1.21
C LEU A 68 1.45 13.86 -0.33
#